data_5d476e65810247100e3e6255e189593d
#
_entry.id   5d476e65810247100e3e6255e189593d
#
_cell.length_a   1.000
_cell.length_b   1.000
_cell.length_c   1.000
_cell.angle_alpha   90.00
_cell.angle_beta   90.00
_cell.angle_gamma   90.00
#
_symmetry.space_group_name_H-M   'P 1'
#
loop_
_entity.id
_entity.type
_entity.pdbx_description
1 polymer ?
#
loop_
_entity_poly.entity_id
_entity_poly.type
_entity_poly.pdbx_seq_one_letter_code
_entity_poly.pdbx_strand_id
1 'polypeptide(L)'
;MSTPNIILVTNKADKLRFIKSQWNFYKGDKSFVPPIIMDREKLLDEKKNPFYKHSAIQLFLAEKQGQIVGRIAAIINDNHNIIHHDNIGFFGFFECEDNQETANALFHAAEEWLKSKGKSEIRGPVNPSMNDECGLLIDGFDSPPVILMTYNPKYYEKLVENYGFGKVKDLHAYILDQNTFVSDKMRRTVDIIRQRSQVTIREVDFKNKENFKRDVKTLKEIYNAAWQPNWGFVKMTDEEFDFLAADLKQIADPVYTLIAEVKGKVAGFALAIPDINQSLIHNKSGGILGAAWHLLTKKKKINLLRIIVLGVLPEFQKHGVDAVLYQEIGARGLPRGIQYGEASWILEDNEPMKKALTTTMHGTIYKTYRMYQKTL
;
A
#
# COMPACT_ATOMS: atom_id res chain seq x y z
N MET A 1 35.00 -6.05 -12.61
CA MET A 1 34.17 -4.91 -12.11
C MET A 1 34.39 -4.80 -10.60
N SER A 2 34.44 -3.60 -10.01
CA SER A 2 34.68 -3.48 -8.55
C SER A 2 33.45 -3.92 -7.76
N THR A 3 33.62 -4.76 -6.76
CA THR A 3 32.57 -5.13 -5.80
C THR A 3 32.05 -3.87 -5.10
N PRO A 4 30.74 -3.70 -4.92
CA PRO A 4 30.21 -2.54 -4.22
C PRO A 4 30.60 -2.54 -2.75
N ASN A 5 30.91 -1.36 -2.21
CA ASN A 5 31.09 -1.16 -0.79
C ASN A 5 29.71 -0.99 -0.13
N ILE A 6 29.42 -1.78 0.91
CA ILE A 6 28.17 -1.67 1.66
C ILE A 6 28.36 -0.71 2.85
N ILE A 7 27.53 0.33 2.89
CA ILE A 7 27.54 1.37 3.90
C ILE A 7 26.32 1.20 4.79
N LEU A 8 26.51 1.07 6.10
CA LEU A 8 25.43 1.14 7.08
C LEU A 8 24.98 2.59 7.23
N VAL A 9 23.67 2.80 7.14
CA VAL A 9 23.07 4.12 7.38
C VAL A 9 22.85 4.30 8.87
N THR A 10 23.62 5.18 9.49
CA THR A 10 23.58 5.40 10.95
C THR A 10 23.28 6.84 11.35
N ASN A 11 23.28 7.75 10.39
CA ASN A 11 23.09 9.17 10.63
C ASN A 11 22.08 9.82 9.67
N LYS A 12 21.64 11.03 9.98
CA LYS A 12 20.63 11.74 9.20
C LYS A 12 21.06 12.04 7.75
N ALA A 13 22.35 12.34 7.53
CA ALA A 13 22.86 12.64 6.19
C ALA A 13 22.79 11.39 5.28
N ASP A 14 23.22 10.24 5.79
CA ASP A 14 23.14 8.99 5.04
C ASP A 14 21.68 8.51 4.87
N LYS A 15 20.80 8.76 5.85
CA LYS A 15 19.36 8.50 5.68
C LYS A 15 18.78 9.33 4.54
N LEU A 16 19.16 10.58 4.41
CA LEU A 16 18.73 11.43 3.28
C LEU A 16 19.34 10.95 1.95
N ARG A 17 20.60 10.49 1.93
CA ARG A 17 21.22 9.82 0.75
C ARG A 17 20.43 8.57 0.38
N PHE A 18 20.05 7.75 1.35
CA PHE A 18 19.22 6.56 1.16
C PHE A 18 17.89 6.91 0.48
N ILE A 19 17.17 7.91 0.98
CA ILE A 19 15.89 8.34 0.40
C ILE A 19 16.09 8.84 -1.03
N LYS A 20 17.04 9.74 -1.25
CA LYS A 20 17.28 10.40 -2.55
C LYS A 20 17.90 9.49 -3.60
N SER A 21 18.58 8.41 -3.21
CA SER A 21 19.20 7.48 -4.16
C SER A 21 18.17 6.83 -5.09
N GLN A 22 16.90 6.76 -4.70
CA GLN A 22 15.85 6.20 -5.53
C GLN A 22 15.80 6.84 -6.94
N TRP A 23 15.98 8.15 -7.05
CA TRP A 23 15.97 8.85 -8.34
C TRP A 23 17.01 8.34 -9.34
N ASN A 24 18.09 7.72 -8.86
CA ASN A 24 19.15 7.21 -9.73
C ASN A 24 18.68 6.06 -10.62
N PHE A 25 17.73 5.26 -10.15
CA PHE A 25 17.28 4.02 -10.79
C PHE A 25 16.13 4.23 -11.77
N TYR A 26 15.49 5.42 -11.75
CA TYR A 26 14.33 5.73 -12.60
C TYR A 26 14.59 6.86 -13.61
N LYS A 27 15.85 7.09 -13.98
CA LYS A 27 16.21 8.10 -14.98
C LYS A 27 15.56 7.76 -16.32
N GLY A 28 14.72 8.67 -16.84
CA GLY A 28 14.01 8.48 -18.10
C GLY A 28 12.72 7.65 -18.02
N ASP A 29 12.41 7.06 -16.88
CA ASP A 29 11.15 6.35 -16.68
C ASP A 29 9.99 7.34 -16.53
N LYS A 30 9.03 7.24 -17.45
CA LYS A 30 7.84 8.11 -17.49
C LYS A 30 6.77 7.71 -16.46
N SER A 31 6.80 6.46 -16.01
CA SER A 31 5.85 5.91 -15.04
C SER A 31 6.29 6.13 -13.59
N PHE A 32 7.54 6.54 -13.37
CA PHE A 32 8.03 6.79 -12.02
C PHE A 32 7.36 8.01 -11.39
N VAL A 33 6.73 7.79 -10.24
CA VAL A 33 6.17 8.84 -9.37
C VAL A 33 7.13 9.08 -8.23
N PRO A 34 7.86 10.21 -8.22
CA PRO A 34 8.79 10.50 -7.14
C PRO A 34 8.07 10.63 -5.79
N PRO A 35 8.54 9.96 -4.73
CA PRO A 35 7.95 10.12 -3.40
C PRO A 35 8.21 11.53 -2.86
N ILE A 36 7.35 11.97 -1.94
CA ILE A 36 7.60 13.18 -1.17
C ILE A 36 8.68 12.87 -0.14
N ILE A 37 9.82 13.56 -0.22
CA ILE A 37 11.00 13.29 0.63
C ILE A 37 10.64 13.39 2.11
N MET A 38 9.85 14.39 2.50
CA MET A 38 9.43 14.60 3.88
C MET A 38 8.60 13.42 4.42
N ASP A 39 7.75 12.80 3.58
CA ASP A 39 6.95 11.64 3.98
C ASP A 39 7.83 10.40 4.18
N ARG A 40 8.85 10.20 3.32
CA ARG A 40 9.84 9.13 3.52
C ARG A 40 10.71 9.36 4.74
N GLU A 41 11.10 10.60 5.04
CA GLU A 41 11.81 10.94 6.29
C GLU A 41 10.94 10.61 7.52
N LYS A 42 9.64 10.97 7.48
CA LYS A 42 8.68 10.66 8.54
C LYS A 42 8.48 9.16 8.73
N LEU A 43 8.31 8.41 7.63
CA LEU A 43 8.13 6.96 7.63
C LEU A 43 9.32 6.23 8.28
N LEU A 44 10.55 6.70 7.99
CA LEU A 44 11.80 6.14 8.50
C LEU A 44 12.26 6.78 9.82
N ASP A 45 11.45 7.63 10.45
CA ASP A 45 11.79 8.24 11.76
C ASP A 45 11.41 7.31 12.90
N GLU A 46 12.37 6.53 13.37
CA GLU A 46 12.21 5.56 14.46
C GLU A 46 11.72 6.17 15.79
N LYS A 47 11.83 7.50 15.96
CA LYS A 47 11.36 8.19 17.16
C LYS A 47 9.89 8.63 17.06
N LYS A 48 9.38 8.82 15.85
CA LYS A 48 8.04 9.37 15.59
C LYS A 48 7.05 8.34 15.07
N ASN A 49 7.51 7.40 14.24
CA ASN A 49 6.65 6.37 13.72
C ASN A 49 6.44 5.25 14.75
N PRO A 50 5.21 5.04 15.24
CA PRO A 50 4.91 4.08 16.31
C PRO A 50 5.21 2.63 15.93
N PHE A 51 5.31 2.30 14.64
CA PHE A 51 5.76 0.99 14.14
C PHE A 51 7.07 0.54 14.81
N TYR A 52 8.01 1.46 15.02
CA TYR A 52 9.32 1.14 15.61
C TYR A 52 9.31 0.91 17.12
N LYS A 53 8.16 0.96 17.79
CA LYS A 53 8.05 0.56 19.20
C LYS A 53 8.16 -0.97 19.40
N HIS A 54 7.84 -1.74 18.37
CA HIS A 54 7.91 -3.20 18.36
C HIS A 54 8.64 -3.74 17.12
N SER A 55 9.40 -2.91 16.45
CA SER A 55 10.09 -3.24 15.21
C SER A 55 11.45 -2.59 15.16
N ALA A 56 12.34 -3.13 14.37
CA ALA A 56 13.66 -2.56 14.13
C ALA A 56 13.98 -2.53 12.64
N ILE A 57 14.75 -1.55 12.22
CA ILE A 57 15.17 -1.39 10.83
C ILE A 57 16.66 -1.07 10.75
N GLN A 58 17.34 -1.67 9.77
CA GLN A 58 18.68 -1.28 9.35
C GLN A 58 18.70 -0.99 7.88
N LEU A 59 19.15 0.21 7.53
CA LEU A 59 19.26 0.68 6.16
C LEU A 59 20.68 0.49 5.65
N PHE A 60 20.83 0.04 4.39
CA PHE A 60 22.11 -0.17 3.72
C PHE A 60 22.14 0.55 2.38
N LEU A 61 23.29 1.10 2.03
CA LEU A 61 23.61 1.64 0.72
C LEU A 61 24.72 0.81 0.09
N ALA A 62 24.62 0.54 -1.21
CA ALA A 62 25.72 0.02 -2.01
C ALA A 62 26.36 1.17 -2.80
N GLU A 63 27.67 1.34 -2.67
CA GLU A 63 28.43 2.41 -3.31
C GLU A 63 29.54 1.84 -4.20
N LYS A 64 29.66 2.33 -5.43
CA LYS A 64 30.78 2.09 -6.35
C LYS A 64 31.34 3.44 -6.79
N GLN A 65 32.63 3.64 -6.64
CA GLN A 65 33.34 4.86 -7.09
C GLN A 65 32.65 6.16 -6.63
N GLY A 66 32.16 6.21 -5.38
CA GLY A 66 31.49 7.37 -4.79
C GLY A 66 30.03 7.56 -5.24
N GLN A 67 29.47 6.68 -6.06
CA GLN A 67 28.08 6.72 -6.50
C GLN A 67 27.25 5.62 -5.83
N ILE A 68 26.04 5.98 -5.40
CA ILE A 68 25.09 4.99 -4.87
C ILE A 68 24.49 4.21 -6.04
N VAL A 69 24.74 2.90 -6.04
CA VAL A 69 24.32 1.93 -7.05
C VAL A 69 23.26 0.97 -6.55
N GLY A 70 22.87 1.09 -5.27
CA GLY A 70 21.77 0.32 -4.71
C GLY A 70 21.49 0.69 -3.26
N ARG A 71 20.34 0.25 -2.75
CA ARG A 71 19.92 0.39 -1.36
C ARG A 71 19.00 -0.75 -0.97
N ILE A 72 18.96 -1.09 0.32
CA ILE A 72 18.01 -2.04 0.90
C ILE A 72 17.80 -1.74 2.39
N ALA A 73 16.66 -2.13 2.93
CA ALA A 73 16.42 -2.19 4.37
C ALA A 73 16.24 -3.64 4.82
N ALA A 74 16.81 -3.98 5.96
CA ALA A 74 16.46 -5.16 6.72
C ALA A 74 15.56 -4.75 7.90
N ILE A 75 14.47 -5.49 8.12
CA ILE A 75 13.40 -5.09 9.03
C ILE A 75 13.00 -6.27 9.90
N ILE A 76 12.75 -6.01 11.18
CA ILE A 76 12.14 -6.94 12.12
C ILE A 76 10.79 -6.36 12.53
N ASN A 77 9.76 -7.20 12.52
CA ASN A 77 8.44 -6.87 13.04
C ASN A 77 8.05 -7.94 14.06
N ASP A 78 8.24 -7.65 15.35
CA ASP A 78 7.99 -8.63 16.40
C ASP A 78 6.49 -8.96 16.52
N ASN A 79 5.60 -8.00 16.26
CA ASN A 79 4.15 -8.26 16.24
C ASN A 79 3.79 -9.27 15.15
N HIS A 80 4.44 -9.23 13.96
CA HIS A 80 4.24 -10.24 12.93
C HIS A 80 4.59 -11.63 13.45
N ASN A 81 5.78 -11.77 14.02
CA ASN A 81 6.29 -13.06 14.50
C ASN A 81 5.45 -13.63 15.65
N ILE A 82 4.94 -12.77 16.53
CA ILE A 82 4.03 -13.17 17.60
C ILE A 82 2.69 -13.68 17.05
N ILE A 83 2.10 -12.94 16.09
CA ILE A 83 0.78 -13.26 15.54
C ILE A 83 0.81 -14.53 14.68
N HIS A 84 1.87 -14.68 13.86
CA HIS A 84 2.01 -15.79 12.93
C HIS A 84 2.77 -16.99 13.48
N HIS A 85 3.32 -16.89 14.71
CA HIS A 85 4.13 -17.93 15.35
C HIS A 85 5.32 -18.36 14.47
N ASP A 86 5.93 -17.40 13.78
CA ASP A 86 7.08 -17.61 12.90
C ASP A 86 8.32 -16.83 13.40
N ASN A 87 9.45 -16.92 12.67
CA ASN A 87 10.68 -16.22 13.01
C ASN A 87 11.27 -15.53 11.79
N ILE A 88 10.47 -14.70 11.14
CA ILE A 88 10.78 -14.07 9.87
C ILE A 88 11.32 -12.66 10.09
N GLY A 89 12.38 -12.31 9.37
CA GLY A 89 12.78 -10.95 9.09
C GLY A 89 12.26 -10.51 7.72
N PHE A 90 12.38 -9.24 7.42
CA PHE A 90 11.89 -8.70 6.15
C PHE A 90 12.98 -7.89 5.46
N PHE A 91 12.89 -7.81 4.11
CA PHE A 91 13.60 -6.78 3.36
C PHE A 91 12.60 -5.80 2.72
N GLY A 92 13.08 -4.58 2.50
CA GLY A 92 12.28 -3.55 1.84
C GLY A 92 13.13 -2.42 1.28
N PHE A 93 12.49 -1.42 0.69
CA PHE A 93 13.14 -0.26 0.09
C PHE A 93 14.26 -0.64 -0.89
N PHE A 94 14.16 -1.83 -1.50
CA PHE A 94 15.16 -2.36 -2.41
C PHE A 94 15.17 -1.56 -3.70
N GLU A 95 16.34 -1.03 -4.02
CA GLU A 95 16.65 -0.39 -5.30
C GLU A 95 18.06 -0.82 -5.72
N CYS A 96 18.26 -1.11 -6.98
CA CYS A 96 19.54 -1.61 -7.48
C CYS A 96 19.73 -1.26 -8.95
N GLU A 97 20.96 -0.96 -9.37
CA GLU A 97 21.33 -0.99 -10.78
C GLU A 97 21.11 -2.39 -11.36
N ASP A 98 20.96 -2.54 -12.68
CA ASP A 98 20.85 -3.85 -13.34
C ASP A 98 22.20 -4.61 -13.27
N ASN A 99 22.52 -5.07 -12.07
CA ASN A 99 23.76 -5.77 -11.77
C ASN A 99 23.56 -6.75 -10.62
N GLN A 100 23.76 -8.05 -10.92
CA GLN A 100 23.54 -9.12 -9.95
C GLN A 100 24.52 -9.08 -8.78
N GLU A 101 25.78 -8.67 -8.97
CA GLU A 101 26.76 -8.58 -7.88
C GLU A 101 26.36 -7.52 -6.86
N THR A 102 25.79 -6.39 -7.34
CA THR A 102 25.28 -5.34 -6.47
C THR A 102 24.06 -5.82 -5.68
N ALA A 103 23.12 -6.49 -6.34
CA ALA A 103 21.96 -7.08 -5.68
C ALA A 103 22.37 -8.13 -4.62
N ASN A 104 23.31 -9.01 -4.97
CA ASN A 104 23.84 -10.03 -4.05
C ASN A 104 24.47 -9.40 -2.80
N ALA A 105 25.26 -8.35 -2.96
CA ALA A 105 25.89 -7.66 -1.83
C ALA A 105 24.84 -7.02 -0.89
N LEU A 106 23.79 -6.41 -1.45
CA LEU A 106 22.69 -5.81 -0.67
C LEU A 106 21.90 -6.87 0.08
N PHE A 107 21.47 -7.93 -0.60
CA PHE A 107 20.71 -9.01 0.06
C PHE A 107 21.56 -9.72 1.12
N HIS A 108 22.84 -9.99 0.84
CA HIS A 108 23.74 -10.58 1.83
C HIS A 108 23.87 -9.72 3.09
N ALA A 109 24.01 -8.38 2.94
CA ALA A 109 24.08 -7.48 4.09
C ALA A 109 22.78 -7.49 4.92
N ALA A 110 21.61 -7.55 4.26
CA ALA A 110 20.34 -7.67 4.95
C ALA A 110 20.19 -9.01 5.67
N GLU A 111 20.58 -10.12 5.03
CA GLU A 111 20.57 -11.46 5.62
C GLU A 111 21.46 -11.56 6.86
N GLU A 112 22.71 -11.09 6.77
CA GLU A 112 23.65 -11.14 7.90
C GLU A 112 23.14 -10.33 9.10
N TRP A 113 22.53 -9.18 8.85
CA TRP A 113 21.92 -8.43 9.93
C TRP A 113 20.73 -9.18 10.55
N LEU A 114 19.86 -9.79 9.75
CA LEU A 114 18.72 -10.58 10.24
C LEU A 114 19.18 -11.84 10.99
N LYS A 115 20.20 -12.56 10.49
CA LYS A 115 20.83 -13.69 11.20
C LYS A 115 21.39 -13.27 12.55
N SER A 116 22.07 -12.11 12.61
CA SER A 116 22.58 -11.57 13.87
C SER A 116 21.48 -11.26 14.90
N LYS A 117 20.25 -11.12 14.44
CA LYS A 117 19.03 -10.94 15.26
C LYS A 117 18.26 -12.25 15.47
N GLY A 118 18.84 -13.39 15.07
CA GLY A 118 18.26 -14.70 15.27
C GLY A 118 17.10 -15.05 14.36
N LYS A 119 16.93 -14.35 13.23
CA LYS A 119 15.85 -14.66 12.25
C LYS A 119 16.28 -15.87 11.40
N SER A 120 15.30 -16.71 11.02
CA SER A 120 15.52 -17.93 10.23
C SER A 120 15.13 -17.78 8.76
N GLU A 121 14.33 -16.77 8.44
CA GLU A 121 13.83 -16.52 7.10
C GLU A 121 13.81 -15.02 6.81
N ILE A 122 13.86 -14.68 5.51
CA ILE A 122 13.70 -13.30 5.02
C ILE A 122 12.60 -13.26 4.00
N ARG A 123 11.63 -12.33 4.18
CA ARG A 123 10.48 -12.11 3.30
C ARG A 123 10.43 -10.65 2.83
N GLY A 124 9.87 -10.40 1.67
CA GLY A 124 9.67 -9.04 1.16
C GLY A 124 9.32 -8.96 -0.32
N PRO A 125 9.34 -7.75 -0.88
CA PRO A 125 9.65 -6.50 -0.21
C PRO A 125 8.48 -5.91 0.60
N VAL A 126 8.81 -5.20 1.71
CA VAL A 126 7.86 -4.40 2.52
C VAL A 126 8.48 -3.03 2.86
N ASN A 127 7.68 -1.96 2.94
CA ASN A 127 8.18 -0.60 3.11
C ASN A 127 7.38 0.20 4.15
N PRO A 128 7.56 0.05 5.47
CA PRO A 128 8.39 -0.95 6.14
C PRO A 128 7.60 -2.21 6.57
N SER A 129 6.28 -2.26 6.41
CA SER A 129 5.44 -3.38 6.85
C SER A 129 4.43 -3.83 5.80
N MET A 130 3.76 -4.95 6.08
CA MET A 130 2.64 -5.44 5.25
C MET A 130 1.41 -4.51 5.29
N ASN A 131 1.32 -3.62 6.27
CA ASN A 131 0.25 -2.62 6.35
C ASN A 131 0.56 -1.33 5.56
N ASP A 132 1.80 -1.22 5.05
CA ASP A 132 2.28 -0.10 4.24
C ASP A 132 2.38 -0.51 2.76
N GLU A 133 3.45 -0.10 2.06
CA GLU A 133 3.71 -0.54 0.69
C GLU A 133 4.41 -1.90 0.69
N CYS A 134 3.88 -2.89 -0.04
CA CYS A 134 4.52 -4.20 -0.15
C CYS A 134 4.37 -4.81 -1.55
N GLY A 135 5.19 -5.83 -1.82
CA GLY A 135 5.24 -6.55 -3.08
C GLY A 135 6.09 -5.89 -4.16
N LEU A 136 6.77 -6.73 -4.92
CA LEU A 136 7.53 -6.35 -6.12
C LEU A 136 6.59 -6.40 -7.33
N LEU A 137 6.51 -5.32 -8.11
CA LEU A 137 5.75 -5.30 -9.37
C LEU A 137 6.42 -6.29 -10.34
N ILE A 138 5.66 -7.25 -10.85
CA ILE A 138 6.11 -8.27 -11.81
C ILE A 138 5.35 -8.23 -13.13
N ASP A 139 4.17 -7.60 -13.15
CA ASP A 139 3.37 -7.39 -14.36
C ASP A 139 2.61 -6.06 -14.30
N GLY A 140 2.34 -5.44 -15.47
CA GLY A 140 1.63 -4.16 -15.58
C GLY A 140 2.55 -2.94 -15.48
N PHE A 141 3.73 -2.98 -16.10
CA PHE A 141 4.73 -1.89 -16.09
C PHE A 141 4.40 -0.70 -17.02
N ASP A 142 3.35 -0.80 -17.80
CA ASP A 142 2.95 0.15 -18.85
C ASP A 142 2.21 1.39 -18.31
N SER A 143 1.94 1.43 -17.01
CA SER A 143 1.26 2.54 -16.36
C SER A 143 1.90 2.90 -15.01
N PRO A 144 1.81 4.18 -14.58
CA PRO A 144 2.29 4.58 -13.26
C PRO A 144 1.62 3.81 -12.13
N PRO A 145 2.26 3.72 -10.94
CA PRO A 145 1.59 3.21 -9.75
C PRO A 145 0.52 4.20 -9.29
N VAL A 146 -0.61 3.70 -8.82
CA VAL A 146 -1.57 4.51 -8.08
C VAL A 146 -1.04 4.82 -6.69
N ILE A 147 -1.70 5.74 -6.01
CA ILE A 147 -1.31 6.16 -4.65
C ILE A 147 -1.12 4.97 -3.69
N LEU A 148 -0.03 4.98 -2.91
CA LEU A 148 0.34 3.93 -1.94
C LEU A 148 0.58 2.54 -2.58
N MET A 149 0.93 2.48 -3.87
CA MET A 149 1.36 1.25 -4.54
C MET A 149 2.84 1.31 -4.88
N THR A 150 3.50 0.15 -4.82
CA THR A 150 4.91 0.01 -5.19
C THR A 150 5.10 0.11 -6.70
N TYR A 151 6.29 0.55 -7.10
CA TYR A 151 6.75 0.54 -8.49
C TYR A 151 8.26 0.26 -8.51
N ASN A 152 8.69 -0.51 -9.49
CA ASN A 152 10.09 -0.88 -9.64
C ASN A 152 10.43 -1.17 -11.11
N PRO A 153 11.70 -1.09 -11.51
CA PRO A 153 12.17 -1.57 -12.81
C PRO A 153 11.90 -3.06 -13.01
N LYS A 154 11.61 -3.46 -14.25
CA LYS A 154 11.25 -4.84 -14.59
C LYS A 154 12.36 -5.87 -14.26
N TYR A 155 13.63 -5.47 -14.35
CA TYR A 155 14.75 -6.38 -14.08
C TYR A 155 14.92 -6.76 -12.60
N TYR A 156 14.21 -6.11 -11.67
CA TYR A 156 14.30 -6.45 -10.24
C TYR A 156 13.81 -7.86 -9.94
N GLU A 157 12.79 -8.34 -10.64
CA GLU A 157 12.31 -9.71 -10.50
C GLU A 157 13.46 -10.71 -10.69
N LYS A 158 14.22 -10.55 -11.78
CA LYS A 158 15.37 -11.40 -12.08
C LYS A 158 16.48 -11.29 -11.01
N LEU A 159 16.78 -10.11 -10.50
CA LEU A 159 17.79 -9.91 -9.45
C LEU A 159 17.41 -10.62 -8.16
N VAL A 160 16.13 -10.56 -7.77
CA VAL A 160 15.57 -11.20 -6.57
C VAL A 160 15.62 -12.73 -6.73
N GLU A 161 15.11 -13.25 -7.85
CA GLU A 161 15.03 -14.70 -8.10
C GLU A 161 16.40 -15.33 -8.26
N ASN A 162 17.35 -14.68 -8.96
CA ASN A 162 18.72 -15.15 -9.11
C ASN A 162 19.50 -15.18 -7.78
N TYR A 163 19.11 -14.39 -6.79
CA TYR A 163 19.69 -14.49 -5.44
C TYR A 163 19.14 -15.67 -4.64
N GLY A 164 18.11 -16.35 -5.14
CA GLY A 164 17.53 -17.54 -4.54
C GLY A 164 16.23 -17.31 -3.75
N PHE A 165 15.60 -16.18 -3.92
CA PHE A 165 14.24 -15.98 -3.38
C PHE A 165 13.21 -16.75 -4.21
N GLY A 166 12.27 -17.40 -3.52
CA GLY A 166 11.09 -18.02 -4.12
C GLY A 166 9.82 -17.20 -3.88
N LYS A 167 8.86 -17.35 -4.81
CA LYS A 167 7.51 -16.78 -4.63
C LYS A 167 6.85 -17.33 -3.37
N VAL A 168 6.20 -16.45 -2.60
CA VAL A 168 5.33 -16.86 -1.48
C VAL A 168 3.88 -16.43 -1.67
N LYS A 169 3.61 -15.27 -2.26
CA LYS A 169 2.25 -14.79 -2.51
C LYS A 169 2.21 -13.76 -3.65
N ASP A 170 1.22 -13.89 -4.54
CA ASP A 170 0.88 -12.84 -5.50
C ASP A 170 -0.27 -11.98 -5.00
N LEU A 171 -0.18 -10.69 -5.30
CA LEU A 171 -1.13 -9.64 -4.94
C LEU A 171 -1.59 -8.97 -6.23
N HIS A 172 -2.90 -8.96 -6.49
CA HIS A 172 -3.44 -8.42 -7.72
C HIS A 172 -4.05 -7.04 -7.52
N ALA A 173 -3.89 -6.18 -8.51
CA ALA A 173 -4.62 -4.93 -8.65
C ALA A 173 -5.62 -5.04 -9.80
N TYR A 174 -6.88 -4.74 -9.49
CA TYR A 174 -7.97 -4.75 -10.47
C TYR A 174 -8.33 -3.34 -10.86
N ILE A 175 -8.45 -3.10 -12.17
CA ILE A 175 -9.01 -1.84 -12.69
C ILE A 175 -10.47 -2.04 -13.07
N LEU A 176 -11.28 -1.05 -12.73
CA LEU A 176 -12.71 -0.99 -12.97
C LEU A 176 -12.99 0.31 -13.72
N ASP A 177 -13.80 0.27 -14.77
CA ASP A 177 -14.24 1.48 -15.46
C ASP A 177 -15.59 2.01 -14.94
N GLN A 178 -15.93 3.23 -15.32
CA GLN A 178 -17.18 3.88 -14.88
C GLN A 178 -18.44 3.11 -15.27
N ASN A 179 -18.44 2.39 -16.38
CA ASN A 179 -19.63 1.67 -16.88
C ASN A 179 -19.95 0.45 -16.01
N THR A 180 -18.94 -0.05 -15.28
CA THR A 180 -19.08 -1.19 -14.39
C THR A 180 -19.46 -0.79 -12.97
N PHE A 181 -19.03 0.39 -12.49
CA PHE A 181 -19.36 0.89 -11.14
C PHE A 181 -20.84 1.17 -10.92
N VAL A 182 -21.55 1.66 -11.95
CA VAL A 182 -22.90 2.18 -11.84
C VAL A 182 -23.80 1.68 -12.96
N SER A 183 -23.61 0.42 -13.36
CA SER A 183 -24.56 -0.22 -14.28
C SER A 183 -25.97 -0.21 -13.68
N ASP A 184 -26.98 -0.10 -14.55
CA ASP A 184 -28.39 -0.14 -14.11
C ASP A 184 -28.72 -1.45 -13.35
N LYS A 185 -28.07 -2.54 -13.72
CA LYS A 185 -28.17 -3.82 -13.01
C LYS A 185 -27.65 -3.71 -11.58
N MET A 186 -26.47 -3.12 -11.39
CA MET A 186 -25.90 -2.93 -10.07
C MET A 186 -26.78 -2.02 -9.21
N ARG A 187 -27.27 -0.90 -9.79
CA ARG A 187 -28.15 0.05 -9.11
C ARG A 187 -29.41 -0.63 -8.60
N ARG A 188 -30.13 -1.36 -9.46
CA ARG A 188 -31.35 -2.11 -9.08
C ARG A 188 -31.05 -3.16 -8.00
N THR A 189 -29.92 -3.87 -8.10
CA THR A 189 -29.51 -4.85 -7.08
C THR A 189 -29.28 -4.18 -5.74
N VAL A 190 -28.58 -3.06 -5.72
CA VAL A 190 -28.29 -2.31 -4.49
C VAL A 190 -29.57 -1.70 -3.88
N ASP A 191 -30.52 -1.22 -4.69
CA ASP A 191 -31.81 -0.72 -4.22
C ASP A 191 -32.60 -1.82 -3.49
N ILE A 192 -32.63 -3.04 -4.04
CA ILE A 192 -33.24 -4.21 -3.39
C ILE A 192 -32.53 -4.54 -2.07
N ILE A 193 -31.19 -4.55 -2.05
CA ILE A 193 -30.39 -4.78 -0.85
C ILE A 193 -30.70 -3.75 0.23
N ARG A 194 -30.73 -2.44 -0.13
CA ARG A 194 -31.04 -1.35 0.79
C ARG A 194 -32.41 -1.53 1.43
N GLN A 195 -33.40 -1.85 0.64
CA GLN A 195 -34.77 -2.09 1.14
C GLN A 195 -34.85 -3.30 2.05
N ARG A 196 -34.28 -4.43 1.62
CA ARG A 196 -34.33 -5.71 2.36
C ARG A 196 -33.53 -5.68 3.65
N SER A 197 -32.31 -5.17 3.61
CA SER A 197 -31.37 -5.20 4.72
C SER A 197 -31.32 -3.91 5.53
N GLN A 198 -32.08 -2.87 5.12
CA GLN A 198 -32.09 -1.54 5.74
C GLN A 198 -30.66 -0.96 5.89
N VAL A 199 -29.87 -1.07 4.80
CA VAL A 199 -28.51 -0.50 4.75
C VAL A 199 -28.58 1.00 4.52
N THR A 200 -27.95 1.76 5.40
CA THR A 200 -27.72 3.21 5.24
C THR A 200 -26.23 3.50 5.16
N ILE A 201 -25.87 4.57 4.47
CA ILE A 201 -24.48 5.01 4.31
C ILE A 201 -24.33 6.42 4.85
N ARG A 202 -23.31 6.64 5.66
CA ARG A 202 -22.90 7.98 6.08
C ARG A 202 -21.41 8.22 5.80
N GLU A 203 -21.04 9.48 5.72
CA GLU A 203 -19.64 9.90 5.62
C GLU A 203 -18.97 9.91 7.00
N VAL A 204 -17.65 9.74 7.02
CA VAL A 204 -16.83 10.03 8.19
C VAL A 204 -16.76 11.53 8.38
N ASP A 205 -16.97 12.00 9.60
CA ASP A 205 -16.95 13.43 9.93
C ASP A 205 -15.53 13.96 10.12
N PHE A 206 -14.94 14.53 9.06
CA PHE A 206 -13.60 15.11 9.09
C PHE A 206 -13.54 16.49 9.78
N LYS A 207 -14.68 17.14 10.01
CA LYS A 207 -14.74 18.52 10.55
C LYS A 207 -14.78 18.54 12.07
N ASN A 208 -15.56 17.68 12.67
CA ASN A 208 -15.67 17.57 14.12
C ASN A 208 -14.63 16.59 14.66
N LYS A 209 -13.74 17.07 15.52
CA LYS A 209 -12.61 16.29 16.06
C LYS A 209 -13.07 15.06 16.86
N GLU A 210 -14.11 15.20 17.68
CA GLU A 210 -14.61 14.10 18.53
C GLU A 210 -15.33 13.03 17.69
N ASN A 211 -16.15 13.48 16.72
CA ASN A 211 -16.79 12.55 15.78
C ASN A 211 -15.75 11.80 14.95
N PHE A 212 -14.72 12.51 14.45
CA PHE A 212 -13.62 11.88 13.72
C PHE A 212 -12.92 10.81 14.54
N LYS A 213 -12.56 11.09 15.79
CA LYS A 213 -11.92 10.10 16.67
C LYS A 213 -12.82 8.87 16.90
N ARG A 214 -14.11 9.10 17.13
CA ARG A 214 -15.07 7.99 17.29
C ARG A 214 -15.15 7.15 16.02
N ASP A 215 -15.23 7.79 14.85
CA ASP A 215 -15.29 7.09 13.58
C ASP A 215 -13.98 6.32 13.31
N VAL A 216 -12.80 6.91 13.55
CA VAL A 216 -11.50 6.24 13.43
C VAL A 216 -11.42 4.99 14.32
N LYS A 217 -11.92 5.06 15.55
CA LYS A 217 -12.00 3.89 16.43
C LYS A 217 -12.89 2.78 15.83
N THR A 218 -14.05 3.16 15.31
CA THR A 218 -14.96 2.24 14.60
C THR A 218 -14.29 1.60 13.38
N LEU A 219 -13.61 2.40 12.54
CA LEU A 219 -12.89 1.92 11.37
C LEU A 219 -11.81 0.90 11.75
N LYS A 220 -11.06 1.16 12.83
CA LYS A 220 -10.04 0.23 13.36
C LYS A 220 -10.65 -1.10 13.79
N GLU A 221 -11.78 -1.06 14.51
CA GLU A 221 -12.47 -2.28 14.95
C GLU A 221 -12.91 -3.13 13.75
N ILE A 222 -13.52 -2.51 12.72
CA ILE A 222 -13.93 -3.21 11.50
C ILE A 222 -12.71 -3.73 10.73
N TYR A 223 -11.66 -2.92 10.57
CA TYR A 223 -10.43 -3.32 9.89
C TYR A 223 -9.82 -4.57 10.52
N ASN A 224 -9.62 -4.54 11.83
CA ASN A 224 -9.03 -5.67 12.54
C ASN A 224 -9.90 -6.94 12.46
N ALA A 225 -11.23 -6.81 12.50
CA ALA A 225 -12.14 -7.95 12.41
C ALA A 225 -12.23 -8.53 10.99
N ALA A 226 -12.26 -7.67 9.96
CA ALA A 226 -12.44 -8.09 8.58
C ALA A 226 -11.15 -8.64 7.94
N TRP A 227 -9.96 -8.17 8.35
CA TRP A 227 -8.68 -8.56 7.76
C TRP A 227 -7.95 -9.68 8.49
N GLN A 228 -8.36 -10.03 9.71
CA GLN A 228 -7.70 -11.08 10.50
C GLN A 228 -7.46 -12.40 9.75
N PRO A 229 -8.34 -12.89 8.85
CA PRO A 229 -8.10 -14.13 8.12
C PRO A 229 -7.11 -14.01 6.96
N ASN A 230 -6.69 -12.78 6.58
CA ASN A 230 -5.85 -12.57 5.41
C ASN A 230 -4.39 -12.96 5.67
N TRP A 231 -3.77 -13.57 4.68
CA TRP A 231 -2.35 -13.90 4.71
C TRP A 231 -1.48 -12.69 5.03
N GLY A 232 -0.55 -12.84 5.96
CA GLY A 232 0.41 -11.80 6.34
C GLY A 232 -0.20 -10.60 7.08
N PHE A 233 -1.50 -10.64 7.41
CA PHE A 233 -2.12 -9.55 8.17
C PHE A 233 -1.52 -9.43 9.57
N VAL A 234 -1.17 -8.22 9.94
CA VAL A 234 -0.71 -7.86 11.28
C VAL A 234 -1.63 -6.77 11.83
N LYS A 235 -2.26 -7.07 12.96
CA LYS A 235 -3.09 -6.10 13.65
C LYS A 235 -2.25 -4.88 14.07
N MET A 236 -2.65 -3.69 13.61
CA MET A 236 -2.02 -2.45 14.04
C MET A 236 -2.33 -2.13 15.50
N THR A 237 -1.37 -1.58 16.21
CA THR A 237 -1.59 -0.96 17.52
C THR A 237 -2.49 0.27 17.36
N ASP A 238 -3.05 0.76 18.47
CA ASP A 238 -3.88 1.97 18.44
C ASP A 238 -3.10 3.17 17.91
N GLU A 239 -1.86 3.29 18.30
CA GLU A 239 -0.97 4.40 17.91
C GLU A 239 -0.58 4.32 16.43
N GLU A 240 -0.32 3.13 15.89
CA GLU A 240 -0.07 2.94 14.45
C GLU A 240 -1.29 3.30 13.62
N PHE A 241 -2.48 2.87 14.05
CA PHE A 241 -3.71 3.18 13.34
C PHE A 241 -4.03 4.68 13.37
N ASP A 242 -3.84 5.33 14.53
CA ASP A 242 -4.03 6.78 14.68
C ASP A 242 -3.02 7.57 13.82
N PHE A 243 -1.76 7.10 13.77
CA PHE A 243 -0.71 7.69 12.93
C PHE A 243 -1.06 7.59 11.44
N LEU A 244 -1.48 6.41 10.99
CA LEU A 244 -1.94 6.18 9.62
C LEU A 244 -3.19 7.01 9.29
N ALA A 245 -4.18 7.05 10.18
CA ALA A 245 -5.41 7.81 9.98
C ALA A 245 -5.14 9.33 9.86
N ALA A 246 -4.17 9.85 10.64
CA ALA A 246 -3.76 11.25 10.54
C ALA A 246 -3.10 11.57 9.18
N ASP A 247 -2.33 10.65 8.63
CA ASP A 247 -1.71 10.80 7.32
C ASP A 247 -2.73 10.66 6.19
N LEU A 248 -3.58 9.63 6.24
CA LEU A 248 -4.62 9.43 5.25
C LEU A 248 -5.63 10.58 5.22
N LYS A 249 -5.94 11.20 6.37
CA LYS A 249 -6.82 12.38 6.44
C LYS A 249 -6.37 13.53 5.56
N GLN A 250 -5.08 13.66 5.27
CA GLN A 250 -4.54 14.75 4.45
C GLN A 250 -4.87 14.57 2.95
N ILE A 251 -5.08 13.34 2.51
CA ILE A 251 -5.30 12.98 1.10
C ILE A 251 -6.69 12.36 0.84
N ALA A 252 -7.36 11.89 1.88
CA ALA A 252 -8.71 11.34 1.80
C ALA A 252 -9.75 12.44 1.60
N ASP A 253 -10.87 12.05 0.98
CA ASP A 253 -12.06 12.90 0.85
C ASP A 253 -13.20 12.24 1.63
N PRO A 254 -13.90 12.98 2.53
CA PRO A 254 -15.02 12.42 3.29
C PRO A 254 -16.11 11.83 2.39
N VAL A 255 -16.28 12.36 1.19
CA VAL A 255 -17.23 11.84 0.19
C VAL A 255 -16.98 10.37 -0.15
N TYR A 256 -15.73 9.90 -0.06
CA TYR A 256 -15.32 8.53 -0.36
C TYR A 256 -14.87 7.76 0.88
N THR A 257 -15.07 8.32 2.07
CA THR A 257 -14.78 7.67 3.35
C THR A 257 -16.11 7.36 4.04
N LEU A 258 -16.60 6.14 3.84
CA LEU A 258 -17.99 5.77 4.08
C LEU A 258 -18.12 4.72 5.18
N ILE A 259 -19.09 4.90 6.05
CA ILE A 259 -19.54 3.91 7.03
C ILE A 259 -20.92 3.40 6.62
N ALA A 260 -21.07 2.09 6.56
CA ALA A 260 -22.33 1.42 6.32
C ALA A 260 -22.95 0.97 7.64
N GLU A 261 -24.25 1.20 7.77
CA GLU A 261 -25.03 0.77 8.93
C GLU A 261 -26.22 -0.09 8.46
N VAL A 262 -26.49 -1.18 9.19
CA VAL A 262 -27.64 -2.07 9.00
C VAL A 262 -28.56 -1.91 10.21
N LYS A 263 -29.76 -1.42 10.00
CA LYS A 263 -30.74 -1.14 11.09
C LYS A 263 -30.15 -0.30 12.22
N GLY A 264 -29.34 0.72 11.86
CA GLY A 264 -28.68 1.62 12.79
C GLY A 264 -27.45 1.06 13.52
N LYS A 265 -27.01 -0.17 13.19
CA LYS A 265 -25.76 -0.76 13.70
C LYS A 265 -24.68 -0.69 12.67
N VAL A 266 -23.48 -0.28 13.06
CA VAL A 266 -22.32 -0.26 12.17
C VAL A 266 -22.06 -1.67 11.64
N ALA A 267 -21.96 -1.79 10.32
CA ALA A 267 -21.84 -3.06 9.61
C ALA A 267 -20.57 -3.16 8.77
N GLY A 268 -20.05 -2.04 8.29
CA GLY A 268 -18.85 -2.03 7.45
C GLY A 268 -18.39 -0.63 7.14
N PHE A 269 -17.27 -0.53 6.43
CA PHE A 269 -16.78 0.75 5.92
C PHE A 269 -16.02 0.57 4.61
N ALA A 270 -15.87 1.66 3.88
CA ALA A 270 -14.98 1.75 2.74
C ALA A 270 -14.21 3.07 2.77
N LEU A 271 -12.93 3.00 2.38
CA LEU A 271 -12.07 4.14 2.16
C LEU A 271 -11.53 4.07 0.73
N ALA A 272 -11.95 5.02 -0.09
CA ALA A 272 -11.34 5.23 -1.40
C ALA A 272 -10.65 6.60 -1.43
N ILE A 273 -9.48 6.64 -2.05
CA ILE A 273 -8.66 7.85 -2.14
C ILE A 273 -8.47 8.23 -3.61
N PRO A 274 -8.66 9.51 -3.98
CA PRO A 274 -8.27 9.99 -5.30
C PRO A 274 -6.80 9.69 -5.59
N ASP A 275 -6.52 9.16 -6.77
CA ASP A 275 -5.14 8.85 -7.16
C ASP A 275 -4.32 10.13 -7.39
N ILE A 276 -3.83 10.69 -6.30
CA ILE A 276 -3.01 11.92 -6.34
C ILE A 276 -1.67 11.71 -7.07
N ASN A 277 -1.25 10.47 -7.34
CA ASN A 277 -0.06 10.19 -8.15
C ASN A 277 -0.19 10.74 -9.56
N GLN A 278 -1.41 10.85 -10.12
CA GLN A 278 -1.67 11.53 -11.40
C GLN A 278 -1.23 13.01 -11.39
N SER A 279 -1.20 13.62 -10.21
CA SER A 279 -0.66 14.99 -10.03
C SER A 279 0.82 14.95 -9.62
N LEU A 280 1.19 14.06 -8.69
CA LEU A 280 2.53 14.00 -8.10
C LEU A 280 3.60 13.50 -9.08
N ILE A 281 3.25 12.79 -10.14
CA ILE A 281 4.18 12.37 -11.20
C ILE A 281 4.92 13.56 -11.85
N HIS A 282 4.37 14.76 -11.74
CA HIS A 282 5.00 16.00 -12.22
C HIS A 282 5.95 16.64 -11.19
N ASN A 283 5.92 16.20 -9.93
CA ASN A 283 6.79 16.70 -8.86
C ASN A 283 8.16 16.00 -8.89
N LYS A 284 8.95 16.25 -9.91
CA LYS A 284 10.21 15.52 -10.18
C LYS A 284 11.24 15.62 -9.05
N SER A 285 11.19 16.68 -8.25
CA SER A 285 12.13 16.88 -7.12
C SER A 285 11.76 16.12 -5.85
N GLY A 286 10.51 15.65 -5.70
CA GLY A 286 9.99 15.10 -4.44
C GLY A 286 9.82 16.13 -3.32
N GLY A 287 9.92 17.44 -3.64
CA GLY A 287 9.76 18.51 -2.66
C GLY A 287 8.31 18.78 -2.29
N ILE A 288 8.06 19.14 -1.02
CA ILE A 288 6.70 19.37 -0.50
C ILE A 288 5.99 20.57 -1.18
N LEU A 289 6.71 21.64 -1.49
CA LEU A 289 6.14 22.82 -2.17
C LEU A 289 5.71 22.46 -3.59
N GLY A 290 6.52 21.68 -4.33
CA GLY A 290 6.16 21.16 -5.64
C GLY A 290 4.94 20.24 -5.58
N ALA A 291 4.87 19.36 -4.59
CA ALA A 291 3.71 18.50 -4.38
C ALA A 291 2.43 19.32 -4.15
N ALA A 292 2.47 20.31 -3.25
CA ALA A 292 1.34 21.20 -2.99
C ALA A 292 0.89 21.95 -4.25
N TRP A 293 1.82 22.49 -5.02
CA TRP A 293 1.54 23.17 -6.28
C TRP A 293 0.84 22.26 -7.30
N HIS A 294 1.37 21.06 -7.52
CA HIS A 294 0.78 20.12 -8.48
C HIS A 294 -0.58 19.60 -8.03
N LEU A 295 -0.77 19.37 -6.74
CA LEU A 295 -2.07 19.00 -6.20
C LEU A 295 -3.10 20.12 -6.40
N LEU A 296 -2.76 21.37 -6.09
CA LEU A 296 -3.67 22.51 -6.28
C LEU A 296 -4.06 22.73 -7.75
N THR A 297 -3.08 22.61 -8.65
CA THR A 297 -3.29 22.94 -10.07
C THR A 297 -3.84 21.78 -10.91
N LYS A 298 -3.62 20.53 -10.49
CA LYS A 298 -3.96 19.33 -11.29
C LYS A 298 -5.02 18.42 -10.64
N LYS A 299 -5.45 18.69 -9.40
CA LYS A 299 -6.46 17.87 -8.68
C LYS A 299 -7.72 17.61 -9.51
N LYS A 300 -8.17 18.58 -10.28
CA LYS A 300 -9.37 18.45 -11.15
C LYS A 300 -9.21 17.45 -12.29
N LYS A 301 -7.98 17.01 -12.60
CA LYS A 301 -7.69 16.03 -13.66
C LYS A 301 -7.64 14.59 -13.14
N ILE A 302 -7.73 14.41 -11.82
CA ILE A 302 -7.75 13.09 -11.21
C ILE A 302 -9.05 12.40 -11.59
N ASN A 303 -8.95 11.26 -12.26
CA ASN A 303 -10.09 10.51 -12.77
C ASN A 303 -10.16 9.07 -12.24
N LEU A 304 -9.30 8.71 -11.27
CA LEU A 304 -9.23 7.39 -10.68
C LEU A 304 -9.29 7.48 -9.14
N LEU A 305 -10.07 6.59 -8.53
CA LEU A 305 -10.08 6.32 -7.10
C LEU A 305 -9.40 4.98 -6.81
N ARG A 306 -8.51 4.93 -5.83
CA ARG A 306 -8.06 3.67 -5.24
C ARG A 306 -8.94 3.32 -4.04
N ILE A 307 -9.57 2.14 -4.06
CA ILE A 307 -10.27 1.56 -2.91
C ILE A 307 -9.22 0.85 -2.07
N ILE A 308 -8.72 1.53 -1.04
CA ILE A 308 -7.64 1.01 -0.18
C ILE A 308 -8.18 -0.04 0.78
N VAL A 309 -9.35 0.24 1.34
CA VAL A 309 -9.97 -0.59 2.37
C VAL A 309 -11.46 -0.67 2.10
N LEU A 310 -11.99 -1.88 2.11
CA LEU A 310 -13.42 -2.15 2.22
C LEU A 310 -13.58 -3.35 3.15
N GLY A 311 -14.23 -3.15 4.28
CA GLY A 311 -14.45 -4.17 5.29
C GLY A 311 -15.90 -4.24 5.73
N VAL A 312 -16.39 -5.47 5.90
CA VAL A 312 -17.73 -5.76 6.45
C VAL A 312 -17.55 -6.70 7.62
N LEU A 313 -18.17 -6.36 8.75
CA LEU A 313 -18.14 -7.20 9.94
C LEU A 313 -18.73 -8.59 9.64
N PRO A 314 -18.19 -9.68 10.24
CA PRO A 314 -18.57 -11.05 9.94
C PRO A 314 -20.08 -11.31 9.97
N GLU A 315 -20.78 -10.74 10.94
CA GLU A 315 -22.22 -10.88 11.11
C GLU A 315 -23.06 -10.20 10.00
N PHE A 316 -22.46 -9.30 9.21
CA PHE A 316 -23.12 -8.57 8.13
C PHE A 316 -22.64 -8.96 6.72
N GLN A 317 -21.67 -9.88 6.57
CA GLN A 317 -21.07 -10.25 5.28
C GLN A 317 -22.07 -10.77 4.24
N LYS A 318 -23.19 -11.37 4.66
CA LYS A 318 -24.21 -11.91 3.72
C LYS A 318 -25.37 -10.92 3.44
N HIS A 319 -25.25 -9.68 3.85
CA HIS A 319 -26.28 -8.65 3.69
C HIS A 319 -26.07 -7.75 2.47
N GLY A 320 -25.01 -7.97 1.68
CA GLY A 320 -24.69 -7.17 0.49
C GLY A 320 -24.16 -5.76 0.82
N VAL A 321 -23.66 -5.55 2.03
CA VAL A 321 -23.11 -4.24 2.48
C VAL A 321 -21.94 -3.79 1.61
N ASP A 322 -21.10 -4.72 1.20
CA ASP A 322 -19.98 -4.52 0.28
C ASP A 322 -20.44 -3.95 -1.08
N ALA A 323 -21.47 -4.55 -1.68
CA ALA A 323 -22.03 -4.07 -2.95
C ALA A 323 -22.60 -2.65 -2.82
N VAL A 324 -23.25 -2.33 -1.69
CA VAL A 324 -23.76 -0.97 -1.42
C VAL A 324 -22.61 0.02 -1.30
N LEU A 325 -21.53 -0.32 -0.59
CA LEU A 325 -20.36 0.54 -0.42
C LEU A 325 -19.66 0.81 -1.76
N TYR A 326 -19.45 -0.22 -2.58
CA TYR A 326 -18.85 -0.07 -3.92
C TYR A 326 -19.68 0.83 -4.82
N GLN A 327 -20.99 0.55 -4.90
CA GLN A 327 -21.91 1.35 -5.75
C GLN A 327 -21.96 2.80 -5.29
N GLU A 328 -21.96 3.04 -3.99
CA GLU A 328 -22.00 4.40 -3.42
C GLU A 328 -20.73 5.19 -3.78
N ILE A 329 -19.53 4.58 -3.70
CA ILE A 329 -18.27 5.22 -4.12
C ILE A 329 -18.34 5.60 -5.60
N GLY A 330 -18.78 4.70 -6.46
CA GLY A 330 -18.92 4.96 -7.90
C GLY A 330 -19.94 6.07 -8.19
N ALA A 331 -21.15 6.01 -7.60
CA ALA A 331 -22.21 7.00 -7.79
C ALA A 331 -21.80 8.40 -7.35
N ARG A 332 -20.98 8.52 -6.31
CA ARG A 332 -20.43 9.80 -5.84
C ARG A 332 -19.25 10.29 -6.68
N GLY A 333 -18.49 9.37 -7.26
CA GLY A 333 -17.30 9.67 -8.07
C GLY A 333 -17.66 10.20 -9.46
N LEU A 334 -18.60 9.57 -10.15
CA LEU A 334 -18.97 9.90 -11.53
C LEU A 334 -19.25 11.39 -11.76
N PRO A 335 -20.14 12.07 -10.99
CA PRO A 335 -20.41 13.49 -11.19
C PRO A 335 -19.21 14.39 -10.85
N ARG A 336 -18.17 13.84 -10.24
CA ARG A 336 -16.91 14.51 -9.91
C ARG A 336 -15.78 14.22 -10.89
N GLY A 337 -16.07 13.52 -12.00
CA GLY A 337 -15.12 13.23 -13.08
C GLY A 337 -14.29 11.96 -12.86
N ILE A 338 -14.62 11.15 -11.86
CA ILE A 338 -13.97 9.84 -11.65
C ILE A 338 -14.51 8.86 -12.71
N GLN A 339 -13.58 8.30 -13.48
CA GLN A 339 -13.88 7.34 -14.56
C GLN A 339 -13.42 5.93 -14.23
N TYR A 340 -12.45 5.80 -13.33
CA TYR A 340 -11.83 4.52 -12.99
C TYR A 340 -11.81 4.29 -11.49
N GLY A 341 -11.89 3.02 -11.10
CA GLY A 341 -11.63 2.55 -9.76
C GLY A 341 -10.54 1.50 -9.78
N GLU A 342 -9.70 1.50 -8.77
CA GLU A 342 -8.76 0.43 -8.53
C GLU A 342 -9.05 -0.25 -7.20
N ALA A 343 -9.08 -1.60 -7.22
CA ALA A 343 -9.14 -2.43 -6.02
C ALA A 343 -7.81 -3.18 -5.87
N SER A 344 -7.05 -2.85 -4.85
CA SER A 344 -5.75 -3.45 -4.54
C SER A 344 -5.41 -3.31 -3.04
N TRP A 345 -4.67 -4.24 -2.43
CA TRP A 345 -4.21 -5.51 -3.00
C TRP A 345 -5.25 -6.60 -2.78
N ILE A 346 -5.46 -7.43 -3.77
CA ILE A 346 -6.30 -8.62 -3.65
C ILE A 346 -5.37 -9.83 -3.65
N LEU A 347 -5.39 -10.63 -2.60
CA LEU A 347 -4.61 -11.86 -2.49
C LEU A 347 -5.01 -12.85 -3.60
N GLU A 348 -4.04 -13.54 -4.20
CA GLU A 348 -4.27 -14.51 -5.29
C GLU A 348 -5.27 -15.62 -4.92
N ASP A 349 -5.40 -15.93 -3.64
CA ASP A 349 -6.29 -16.95 -3.07
C ASP A 349 -7.59 -16.39 -2.46
N ASN A 350 -7.84 -15.07 -2.56
CA ASN A 350 -9.11 -14.48 -2.09
C ASN A 350 -10.22 -14.66 -3.14
N GLU A 351 -10.70 -15.90 -3.31
CA GLU A 351 -11.71 -16.26 -4.31
C GLU A 351 -13.01 -15.46 -4.22
N PRO A 352 -13.57 -15.16 -3.01
CA PRO A 352 -14.78 -14.34 -2.92
C PRO A 352 -14.60 -12.95 -3.52
N MET A 353 -13.49 -12.27 -3.22
CA MET A 353 -13.20 -10.93 -3.73
C MET A 353 -12.89 -10.96 -5.24
N LYS A 354 -12.09 -11.93 -5.70
CA LYS A 354 -11.80 -12.13 -7.13
C LYS A 354 -13.08 -12.30 -7.93
N LYS A 355 -13.99 -13.16 -7.46
CA LYS A 355 -15.28 -13.39 -8.11
C LYS A 355 -16.15 -12.11 -8.14
N ALA A 356 -16.21 -11.37 -7.04
CA ALA A 356 -16.95 -10.12 -6.98
C ALA A 356 -16.41 -9.10 -8.01
N LEU A 357 -15.09 -8.93 -8.05
CA LEU A 357 -14.43 -7.99 -8.96
C LEU A 357 -14.57 -8.39 -10.42
N THR A 358 -14.38 -9.66 -10.77
CA THR A 358 -14.41 -10.12 -12.18
C THR A 358 -15.82 -10.33 -12.71
N THR A 359 -16.67 -11.04 -11.95
CA THR A 359 -18.00 -11.48 -12.45
C THR A 359 -19.06 -10.40 -12.26
N THR A 360 -19.02 -9.67 -11.13
CA THR A 360 -20.06 -8.69 -10.81
C THR A 360 -19.68 -7.29 -11.30
N MET A 361 -18.41 -6.92 -11.14
CA MET A 361 -17.91 -5.58 -11.47
C MET A 361 -17.15 -5.52 -12.79
N HIS A 362 -16.96 -6.66 -13.47
CA HIS A 362 -16.24 -6.78 -14.76
C HIS A 362 -14.84 -6.13 -14.74
N GLY A 363 -14.21 -6.09 -13.58
CA GLY A 363 -12.85 -5.62 -13.40
C GLY A 363 -11.84 -6.60 -13.98
N THR A 364 -10.71 -6.07 -14.41
CA THR A 364 -9.59 -6.85 -14.97
C THR A 364 -8.33 -6.65 -14.14
N ILE A 365 -7.55 -7.72 -13.96
CA ILE A 365 -6.20 -7.59 -13.38
C ILE A 365 -5.36 -6.79 -14.37
N TYR A 366 -4.74 -5.70 -13.90
CA TYR A 366 -3.87 -4.87 -14.73
C TYR A 366 -2.46 -4.74 -14.16
N LYS A 367 -2.26 -5.10 -12.87
CA LYS A 367 -0.94 -5.20 -12.24
C LYS A 367 -0.90 -6.41 -11.32
N THR A 368 0.27 -7.04 -11.26
CA THR A 368 0.57 -8.12 -10.31
C THR A 368 1.82 -7.78 -9.52
N TYR A 369 1.74 -7.94 -8.23
CA TYR A 369 2.85 -7.76 -7.30
C TYR A 369 3.15 -9.09 -6.63
N ARG A 370 4.42 -9.36 -6.33
CA ARG A 370 4.87 -10.63 -5.74
C ARG A 370 5.61 -10.40 -4.44
N MET A 371 5.24 -11.17 -3.44
CA MET A 371 6.01 -11.34 -2.22
C MET A 371 6.94 -12.53 -2.38
N TYR A 372 8.17 -12.34 -1.97
CA TYR A 372 9.23 -13.34 -2.03
C TYR A 372 9.69 -13.75 -0.65
N GLN A 373 10.24 -14.95 -0.53
CA GLN A 373 10.82 -15.48 0.72
C GLN A 373 12.03 -16.36 0.43
N LYS A 374 12.95 -16.40 1.39
CA LYS A 374 14.14 -17.25 1.37
C LYS A 374 14.49 -17.65 2.79
N THR A 375 14.97 -18.88 2.99
CA THR A 375 15.59 -19.32 4.25
C THR A 375 16.98 -18.67 4.39
N LEU A 376 17.32 -18.21 5.61
CA LEU A 376 18.59 -17.54 5.95
C LEU A 376 19.72 -18.53 6.24
#